data_b4b05e891a6899f084606ffb14ada6da
#
_entry.id   b4b05e891a6899f084606ffb14ada6da
#
_cell.length_a   1.000
_cell.length_b   1.000
_cell.length_c   1.000
_cell.angle_alpha   90.00
_cell.angle_beta   90.00
_cell.angle_gamma   90.00
#
_symmetry.space_group_name_H-M   'P 1'
#
loop_
_entity.id
_entity.type
_entity.pdbx_description
1 polymer ?
#
loop_
_entity_poly.entity_id
_entity_poly.type
_entity_poly.pdbx_seq_one_letter_code
_entity_poly.pdbx_strand_id
1 'polypeptide(L)'
;MVLPPKDHPRYKSLLAREKLVSASNVVAKQGLIAHGRGEAFDYLLGEQTCFPALSAIKAASSAIAAAKNPVISVNGNVVALAAREVARLSEVSGAKVEVNLFHRTPERVSGLTTMMKKVGIKALGEDADDLIPGLSSERAKCCSDGIGSADVVLVPLEDGDRCEALVNMGKKVITIDLNPLSRTAQTAHITIVDELTRCLPLLSEFIKDGKGLSDFDNKKCLSDVLKYIAERISS
;
A
#
# COMPACT_ATOMS: atom_id res chain seq x y z
N MET A 1 17.31 -11.54 15.15
CA MET A 1 16.46 -12.71 15.51
C MET A 1 16.88 -13.89 14.63
N VAL A 2 16.87 -15.13 15.16
CA VAL A 2 17.06 -16.32 14.29
C VAL A 2 15.71 -16.66 13.67
N LEU A 3 15.63 -16.62 12.33
CA LEU A 3 14.41 -16.98 11.60
C LEU A 3 14.22 -18.51 11.62
N PRO A 4 12.99 -18.99 11.72
CA PRO A 4 12.69 -20.42 11.58
C PRO A 4 12.93 -20.89 10.14
N PRO A 5 12.87 -22.21 9.85
CA PRO A 5 12.92 -22.73 8.49
C PRO A 5 11.84 -22.12 7.58
N LYS A 6 12.08 -22.07 6.25
CA LYS A 6 11.19 -21.41 5.28
C LYS A 6 9.78 -22.03 5.17
N ASP A 7 9.65 -23.29 5.49
CA ASP A 7 8.41 -24.05 5.54
C ASP A 7 7.61 -23.88 6.84
N HIS A 8 8.20 -23.18 7.82
CA HIS A 8 7.52 -22.88 9.08
C HIS A 8 6.34 -21.92 8.85
N PRO A 9 5.13 -22.16 9.40
CA PRO A 9 3.95 -21.32 9.18
C PRO A 9 4.17 -19.83 9.44
N ARG A 10 4.96 -19.49 10.47
CA ARG A 10 5.26 -18.12 10.83
C ARG A 10 6.49 -17.50 10.14
N TYR A 11 7.11 -18.19 9.17
CA TYR A 11 8.34 -17.69 8.55
C TYR A 11 8.15 -16.32 7.93
N LYS A 12 7.07 -16.13 7.16
CA LYS A 12 6.78 -14.87 6.43
C LYS A 12 6.54 -13.71 7.41
N SER A 13 5.71 -13.91 8.44
CA SER A 13 5.42 -12.86 9.43
C SER A 13 6.65 -12.45 10.24
N LEU A 14 7.48 -13.41 10.64
CA LEU A 14 8.73 -13.13 11.36
C LEU A 14 9.77 -12.44 10.47
N LEU A 15 9.87 -12.82 9.19
CA LEU A 15 10.72 -12.15 8.21
C LEU A 15 10.29 -10.69 7.98
N ALA A 16 9.00 -10.42 7.91
CA ALA A 16 8.46 -9.07 7.77
C ALA A 16 8.83 -8.19 8.98
N ARG A 17 8.69 -8.71 10.19
CA ARG A 17 9.12 -8.03 11.42
C ARG A 17 10.63 -7.72 11.40
N GLU A 18 11.46 -8.69 11.00
CA GLU A 18 12.92 -8.51 10.91
C GLU A 18 13.30 -7.44 9.89
N LYS A 19 12.67 -7.44 8.71
CA LYS A 19 12.86 -6.38 7.68
C LYS A 19 12.57 -4.99 8.24
N LEU A 20 11.45 -4.82 8.95
CA LEU A 20 11.05 -3.53 9.51
C LEU A 20 12.00 -3.07 10.61
N VAL A 21 12.40 -3.96 11.51
CA VAL A 21 13.35 -3.65 12.59
C VAL A 21 14.72 -3.29 12.02
N SER A 22 15.20 -4.02 11.01
CA SER A 22 16.49 -3.75 10.34
C SER A 22 16.49 -2.43 9.57
N ALA A 23 15.31 -1.94 9.15
CA ALA A 23 15.15 -0.65 8.46
C ALA A 23 14.78 0.51 9.42
N SER A 24 15.12 0.43 10.69
CA SER A 24 14.75 1.38 11.76
C SER A 24 15.21 2.83 11.51
N ASN A 25 16.17 3.06 10.62
CA ASN A 25 16.61 4.38 10.18
C ASN A 25 15.59 5.10 9.27
N VAL A 26 14.72 4.36 8.57
CA VAL A 26 13.69 4.88 7.65
C VAL A 26 12.27 4.51 8.07
N VAL A 27 12.09 3.43 8.83
CA VAL A 27 10.81 3.02 9.42
C VAL A 27 10.60 3.73 10.76
N ALA A 28 9.47 4.42 10.92
CA ALA A 28 9.13 5.06 12.20
C ALA A 28 8.70 4.01 13.24
N LYS A 29 8.93 4.30 14.53
CA LYS A 29 8.44 3.44 15.63
C LYS A 29 6.93 3.17 15.56
N GLN A 30 6.15 4.20 15.19
CA GLN A 30 4.71 4.09 14.97
C GLN A 30 4.37 3.11 13.82
N GLY A 31 5.22 3.01 12.82
CA GLY A 31 5.08 2.05 11.72
C GLY A 31 5.23 0.59 12.19
N LEU A 32 6.10 0.32 13.17
CA LEU A 32 6.21 -1.02 13.78
C LEU A 32 4.93 -1.39 14.55
N ILE A 33 4.35 -0.45 15.30
CA ILE A 33 3.09 -0.64 16.03
C ILE A 33 1.93 -0.89 15.05
N ALA A 34 1.87 -0.09 13.97
CA ALA A 34 0.84 -0.24 12.94
C ALA A 34 0.95 -1.61 12.23
N HIS A 35 2.17 -2.08 11.94
CA HIS A 35 2.40 -3.40 11.35
C HIS A 35 1.87 -4.52 12.25
N GLY A 36 2.17 -4.49 13.56
CA GLY A 36 1.67 -5.50 14.51
C GLY A 36 0.14 -5.53 14.61
N ARG A 37 -0.53 -4.37 14.51
CA ARG A 37 -2.00 -4.32 14.43
C ARG A 37 -2.52 -4.95 13.14
N GLY A 38 -1.89 -4.66 12.00
CA GLY A 38 -2.23 -5.25 10.71
C GLY A 38 -2.06 -6.77 10.73
N GLU A 39 -0.97 -7.26 11.31
CA GLU A 39 -0.71 -8.69 11.44
C GLU A 39 -1.81 -9.43 12.22
N ALA A 40 -2.41 -8.80 13.23
CA ALA A 40 -3.54 -9.37 13.95
C ALA A 40 -4.76 -9.58 13.03
N PHE A 41 -5.04 -8.64 12.13
CA PHE A 41 -6.09 -8.82 11.11
C PHE A 41 -5.73 -9.90 10.09
N ASP A 42 -4.45 -10.03 9.73
CA ASP A 42 -4.01 -11.07 8.80
C ASP A 42 -4.26 -12.49 9.35
N TYR A 43 -4.08 -12.69 10.66
CA TYR A 43 -4.47 -13.96 11.31
C TYR A 43 -5.97 -14.24 11.18
N LEU A 44 -6.83 -13.23 11.30
CA LEU A 44 -8.27 -13.39 11.12
C LEU A 44 -8.62 -13.75 9.66
N LEU A 45 -7.88 -13.23 8.68
CA LEU A 45 -7.99 -13.58 7.27
C LEU A 45 -7.42 -14.97 6.95
N GLY A 46 -6.61 -15.54 7.85
CA GLY A 46 -5.95 -16.82 7.66
C GLY A 46 -4.66 -16.75 6.88
N GLU A 47 -4.00 -15.59 6.88
CA GLU A 47 -2.72 -15.33 6.22
C GLU A 47 -2.75 -15.67 4.71
N GLN A 48 -3.90 -15.43 4.08
CA GLN A 48 -4.17 -15.72 2.67
C GLN A 48 -5.03 -14.64 2.01
N THR A 49 -4.92 -14.53 0.69
CA THR A 49 -5.80 -13.65 -0.11
C THR A 49 -7.21 -14.26 -0.17
N CYS A 50 -8.18 -13.62 0.46
CA CYS A 50 -9.57 -14.06 0.41
C CYS A 50 -10.25 -13.65 -0.91
N PHE A 51 -11.40 -14.27 -1.22
CA PHE A 51 -12.11 -13.98 -2.47
C PHE A 51 -12.51 -12.49 -2.64
N PRO A 52 -13.04 -11.79 -1.61
CA PRO A 52 -13.29 -10.36 -1.71
C PRO A 52 -12.02 -9.54 -2.01
N ALA A 53 -10.88 -9.87 -1.37
CA ALA A 53 -9.61 -9.20 -1.64
C ALA A 53 -9.16 -9.43 -3.08
N LEU A 54 -9.33 -10.64 -3.63
CA LEU A 54 -9.02 -10.94 -5.03
C LEU A 54 -9.87 -10.08 -5.99
N SER A 55 -11.15 -9.86 -5.67
CA SER A 55 -12.03 -8.98 -6.45
C SER A 55 -11.55 -7.52 -6.39
N ALA A 56 -11.12 -7.04 -5.23
CA ALA A 56 -10.55 -5.71 -5.08
C ALA A 56 -9.22 -5.56 -5.85
N ILE A 57 -8.36 -6.57 -5.86
CA ILE A 57 -7.11 -6.58 -6.65
C ILE A 57 -7.43 -6.46 -8.15
N LYS A 58 -8.44 -7.18 -8.67
CA LYS A 58 -8.89 -7.08 -10.07
C LYS A 58 -9.43 -5.68 -10.39
N ALA A 59 -10.23 -5.08 -9.51
CA ALA A 59 -10.72 -3.72 -9.69
C ALA A 59 -9.60 -2.68 -9.67
N ALA A 60 -8.64 -2.84 -8.75
CA ALA A 60 -7.45 -2.00 -8.67
C ALA A 60 -6.58 -2.12 -9.93
N SER A 61 -6.39 -3.33 -10.47
CA SER A 61 -5.63 -3.53 -11.71
C SER A 61 -6.25 -2.81 -12.89
N SER A 62 -7.59 -2.87 -13.05
CA SER A 62 -8.31 -2.11 -14.09
C SER A 62 -8.13 -0.61 -13.92
N ALA A 63 -8.28 -0.12 -12.69
CA ALA A 63 -8.18 1.31 -12.41
C ALA A 63 -6.77 1.86 -12.71
N ILE A 64 -5.73 1.11 -12.32
CA ILE A 64 -4.33 1.50 -12.58
C ILE A 64 -4.01 1.41 -14.07
N ALA A 65 -4.43 0.34 -14.75
CA ALA A 65 -4.17 0.16 -16.18
C ALA A 65 -4.88 1.21 -17.06
N ALA A 66 -6.02 1.73 -16.64
CA ALA A 66 -6.77 2.78 -17.35
C ALA A 66 -6.30 4.20 -17.00
N ALA A 67 -5.45 4.37 -16.00
CA ALA A 67 -4.99 5.67 -15.54
C ALA A 67 -4.04 6.33 -16.55
N LYS A 68 -4.11 7.65 -16.66
CA LYS A 68 -3.17 8.45 -17.47
C LYS A 68 -1.88 8.74 -16.71
N ASN A 69 -2.00 9.01 -15.42
CA ASN A 69 -0.89 9.35 -14.53
C ASN A 69 -1.01 8.54 -13.21
N PRO A 70 -0.82 7.22 -13.23
CA PRO A 70 -0.86 6.44 -12.01
C PRO A 70 0.37 6.71 -11.13
N VAL A 71 0.16 6.79 -9.82
CA VAL A 71 1.23 6.98 -8.83
C VAL A 71 1.11 5.95 -7.71
N ILE A 72 2.24 5.39 -7.30
CA ILE A 72 2.38 4.54 -6.11
C ILE A 72 3.04 5.39 -5.02
N SER A 73 2.27 5.76 -4.02
CA SER A 73 2.76 6.46 -2.82
C SER A 73 3.35 5.44 -1.85
N VAL A 74 4.63 5.58 -1.52
CA VAL A 74 5.33 4.66 -0.63
C VAL A 74 5.78 5.35 0.65
N ASN A 75 5.68 4.64 1.76
CA ASN A 75 6.21 5.06 3.06
C ASN A 75 7.29 4.08 3.55
N GLY A 76 7.83 4.32 4.75
CA GLY A 76 8.92 3.51 5.30
C GLY A 76 8.59 2.02 5.39
N ASN A 77 7.37 1.67 5.82
CA ASN A 77 6.94 0.26 5.92
C ASN A 77 6.83 -0.40 4.54
N VAL A 78 6.24 0.29 3.58
CA VAL A 78 6.08 -0.21 2.20
C VAL A 78 7.43 -0.51 1.57
N VAL A 79 8.38 0.43 1.65
CA VAL A 79 9.72 0.24 1.07
C VAL A 79 10.49 -0.86 1.79
N ALA A 80 10.44 -0.93 3.12
CA ALA A 80 11.15 -1.95 3.87
C ALA A 80 10.61 -3.38 3.60
N LEU A 81 9.29 -3.51 3.41
CA LEU A 81 8.64 -4.80 3.18
C LEU A 81 8.69 -5.25 1.73
N ALA A 82 8.43 -4.34 0.77
CA ALA A 82 8.01 -4.69 -0.58
C ALA A 82 8.64 -3.80 -1.69
N ALA A 83 9.87 -3.29 -1.52
CA ALA A 83 10.50 -2.42 -2.53
C ALA A 83 10.58 -3.07 -3.92
N ARG A 84 10.87 -4.38 -4.01
CA ARG A 84 10.98 -5.11 -5.28
C ARG A 84 9.61 -5.30 -5.94
N GLU A 85 8.59 -5.59 -5.16
CA GLU A 85 7.21 -5.74 -5.61
C GLU A 85 6.64 -4.41 -6.12
N VAL A 86 6.96 -3.31 -5.44
CA VAL A 86 6.65 -1.94 -5.90
C VAL A 86 7.37 -1.64 -7.21
N ALA A 87 8.66 -1.99 -7.34
CA ALA A 87 9.41 -1.79 -8.58
C ALA A 87 8.78 -2.56 -9.75
N ARG A 88 8.42 -3.83 -9.54
CA ARG A 88 7.72 -4.63 -10.56
C ARG A 88 6.37 -4.04 -10.94
N LEU A 89 5.59 -3.58 -9.95
CA LEU A 89 4.30 -2.94 -10.22
C LEU A 89 4.47 -1.65 -11.02
N SER A 90 5.43 -0.80 -10.65
CA SER A 90 5.78 0.43 -11.39
C SER A 90 6.16 0.12 -12.84
N GLU A 91 7.00 -0.89 -13.07
CA GLU A 91 7.42 -1.32 -14.40
C GLU A 91 6.25 -1.75 -15.29
N VAL A 92 5.32 -2.59 -14.76
CA VAL A 92 4.22 -3.13 -15.56
C VAL A 92 3.07 -2.16 -15.76
N SER A 93 2.90 -1.18 -14.86
CA SER A 93 1.81 -0.19 -14.89
C SER A 93 2.22 1.16 -15.48
N GLY A 94 3.53 1.44 -15.58
CA GLY A 94 4.04 2.78 -15.89
C GLY A 94 3.85 3.77 -14.73
N ALA A 95 3.41 3.33 -13.55
CA ALA A 95 3.18 4.20 -12.42
C ALA A 95 4.47 4.79 -11.87
N LYS A 96 4.48 6.11 -11.63
CA LYS A 96 5.56 6.75 -10.89
C LYS A 96 5.52 6.34 -9.42
N VAL A 97 6.66 6.30 -8.77
CA VAL A 97 6.77 6.02 -7.33
C VAL A 97 7.14 7.29 -6.60
N GLU A 98 6.39 7.63 -5.56
CA GLU A 98 6.66 8.82 -4.73
C GLU A 98 6.73 8.48 -3.26
N VAL A 99 7.79 8.97 -2.59
CA VAL A 99 8.00 8.81 -1.14
C VAL A 99 7.18 9.83 -0.38
N ASN A 100 6.22 9.36 0.40
CA ASN A 100 5.37 10.18 1.26
C ASN A 100 5.40 9.66 2.69
N LEU A 101 5.62 10.54 3.65
CA LEU A 101 5.84 10.18 5.04
C LEU A 101 4.93 10.96 5.97
N PHE A 102 4.38 10.30 6.98
CA PHE A 102 3.70 10.97 8.08
C PHE A 102 4.69 11.83 8.89
N HIS A 103 5.81 11.24 9.30
CA HIS A 103 6.92 11.94 9.95
C HIS A 103 8.03 12.18 8.91
N ARG A 104 7.83 13.21 8.10
CA ARG A 104 8.75 13.54 7.00
C ARG A 104 9.97 14.29 7.53
N THR A 105 11.17 13.79 7.20
CA THR A 105 12.43 14.53 7.29
C THR A 105 13.24 14.29 6.01
N PRO A 106 14.16 15.21 5.63
CA PRO A 106 15.00 15.04 4.44
C PRO A 106 15.79 13.72 4.46
N GLU A 107 16.36 13.35 5.61
CA GLU A 107 17.18 12.15 5.77
C GLU A 107 16.37 10.88 5.55
N ARG A 108 15.13 10.83 6.04
CA ARG A 108 14.24 9.68 5.84
C ARG A 108 13.78 9.57 4.40
N VAL A 109 13.47 10.69 3.75
CA VAL A 109 13.10 10.68 2.32
C VAL A 109 14.27 10.18 1.50
N SER A 110 15.47 10.77 1.68
CA SER A 110 16.68 10.36 0.95
C SER A 110 17.08 8.90 1.22
N GLY A 111 16.89 8.42 2.45
CA GLY A 111 17.08 7.01 2.78
C GLY A 111 16.16 6.10 1.97
N LEU A 112 14.88 6.44 1.84
CA LEU A 112 13.89 5.65 1.11
C LEU A 112 14.08 5.73 -0.41
N THR A 113 14.38 6.91 -0.97
CA THR A 113 14.69 7.04 -2.41
C THR A 113 15.96 6.26 -2.77
N THR A 114 16.95 6.26 -1.89
CA THR A 114 18.15 5.42 -2.03
C THR A 114 17.82 3.92 -2.02
N MET A 115 16.91 3.47 -1.14
CA MET A 115 16.47 2.07 -1.13
C MET A 115 15.71 1.71 -2.42
N MET A 116 14.84 2.58 -2.91
CA MET A 116 14.14 2.37 -4.18
C MET A 116 15.10 2.36 -5.38
N LYS A 117 16.13 3.21 -5.38
CA LYS A 117 17.19 3.20 -6.39
C LYS A 117 17.92 1.86 -6.47
N LYS A 118 18.15 1.16 -5.34
CA LYS A 118 18.79 -0.18 -5.32
C LYS A 118 17.96 -1.25 -6.03
N VAL A 119 16.66 -1.03 -6.20
CA VAL A 119 15.76 -1.93 -6.96
C VAL A 119 15.39 -1.36 -8.34
N GLY A 120 16.12 -0.36 -8.82
CA GLY A 120 15.98 0.19 -10.18
C GLY A 120 14.95 1.30 -10.33
N ILE A 121 14.36 1.82 -9.25
CA ILE A 121 13.35 2.89 -9.28
C ILE A 121 13.94 4.24 -8.89
N LYS A 122 13.75 5.24 -9.76
CA LYS A 122 13.95 6.65 -9.41
C LYS A 122 12.66 7.16 -8.77
N ALA A 123 12.57 7.03 -7.43
CA ALA A 123 11.40 7.54 -6.71
C ALA A 123 11.46 9.05 -6.57
N LEU A 124 10.29 9.70 -6.69
CA LEU A 124 10.05 11.11 -6.38
C LEU A 124 9.98 11.33 -4.87
N GLY A 125 10.07 12.59 -4.44
CA GLY A 125 9.81 12.99 -3.06
C GLY A 125 10.94 13.84 -2.43
N GLU A 126 12.18 13.81 -2.91
CA GLU A 126 13.25 14.68 -2.38
C GLU A 126 12.97 16.17 -2.68
N ASP A 127 12.61 16.47 -3.92
CA ASP A 127 12.32 17.81 -4.42
C ASP A 127 10.80 18.04 -4.50
N ALA A 128 10.11 17.90 -3.36
CA ALA A 128 8.67 18.11 -3.30
C ALA A 128 8.33 19.59 -3.48
N ASP A 129 7.63 19.91 -4.55
CA ASP A 129 7.31 21.25 -5.03
C ASP A 129 5.81 21.59 -5.01
N ASP A 130 4.99 20.69 -4.46
CA ASP A 130 3.54 20.85 -4.34
C ASP A 130 3.04 20.39 -2.95
N LEU A 131 1.78 20.66 -2.64
CA LEU A 131 1.14 20.38 -1.37
C LEU A 131 -0.19 19.68 -1.55
N ILE A 132 -0.47 18.66 -0.71
CA ILE A 132 -1.78 18.03 -0.58
C ILE A 132 -2.66 18.94 0.30
N PRO A 133 -3.73 19.55 -0.25
CA PRO A 133 -4.63 20.40 0.53
C PRO A 133 -5.29 19.62 1.68
N GLY A 134 -5.52 20.31 2.80
CA GLY A 134 -6.14 19.70 3.99
C GLY A 134 -5.15 18.95 4.90
N LEU A 135 -3.91 18.76 4.49
CA LEU A 135 -2.84 18.30 5.34
C LEU A 135 -1.97 19.45 5.82
N SER A 136 -1.40 19.34 7.01
CA SER A 136 -0.54 20.36 7.61
C SER A 136 0.92 19.91 7.63
N SER A 137 1.85 20.90 7.69
CA SER A 137 3.28 20.69 7.87
C SER A 137 3.97 19.89 6.74
N GLU A 138 5.13 19.35 7.04
CA GLU A 138 5.97 18.57 6.11
C GLU A 138 5.26 17.34 5.51
N ARG A 139 4.23 16.80 6.17
CA ARG A 139 3.46 15.67 5.66
C ARG A 139 2.58 16.01 4.46
N ALA A 140 2.28 17.31 4.24
CA ALA A 140 1.50 17.76 3.09
C ALA A 140 2.31 17.76 1.79
N LYS A 141 3.65 17.80 1.88
CA LYS A 141 4.53 17.92 0.71
C LYS A 141 4.38 16.71 -0.22
N CYS A 142 4.22 17.01 -1.50
CA CYS A 142 4.22 16.06 -2.60
C CYS A 142 4.92 16.65 -3.83
N CYS A 143 5.09 15.87 -4.88
CA CYS A 143 5.64 16.35 -6.13
C CYS A 143 4.52 16.68 -7.12
N SER A 144 4.61 17.84 -7.80
CA SER A 144 3.69 18.23 -8.86
C SER A 144 3.65 17.20 -9.99
N ASP A 145 4.83 16.66 -10.38
CA ASP A 145 4.96 15.57 -11.38
C ASP A 145 4.65 14.18 -10.82
N GLY A 146 4.29 14.08 -9.56
CA GLY A 146 3.86 12.86 -8.86
C GLY A 146 2.39 12.92 -8.46
N ILE A 147 2.14 12.91 -7.15
CA ILE A 147 0.77 12.99 -6.60
C ILE A 147 0.02 14.22 -7.12
N GLY A 148 0.69 15.36 -7.31
CA GLY A 148 0.05 16.58 -7.83
C GLY A 148 -0.73 16.33 -9.12
N SER A 149 -0.11 15.72 -10.13
CA SER A 149 -0.71 15.41 -11.45
C SER A 149 -1.43 14.07 -11.55
N ALA A 150 -1.38 13.23 -10.51
CA ALA A 150 -1.97 11.88 -10.56
C ALA A 150 -3.48 11.91 -10.75
N ASP A 151 -4.01 10.97 -11.52
CA ASP A 151 -5.44 10.66 -11.60
C ASP A 151 -5.82 9.43 -10.74
N VAL A 152 -4.89 8.47 -10.60
CA VAL A 152 -5.02 7.30 -9.73
C VAL A 152 -3.83 7.24 -8.78
N VAL A 153 -4.07 7.07 -7.48
CA VAL A 153 -3.02 6.93 -6.46
C VAL A 153 -3.22 5.64 -5.67
N LEU A 154 -2.22 4.77 -5.72
CA LEU A 154 -2.13 3.61 -4.82
C LEU A 154 -1.40 4.04 -3.54
N VAL A 155 -2.07 3.96 -2.39
CA VAL A 155 -1.57 4.38 -1.08
C VAL A 155 -1.56 3.21 -0.07
N PRO A 156 -0.60 2.27 -0.15
CA PRO A 156 -0.55 1.16 0.77
C PRO A 156 -0.17 1.60 2.19
N LEU A 157 -0.80 0.99 3.21
CA LEU A 157 -0.46 1.19 4.62
C LEU A 157 -0.45 2.69 5.04
N GLU A 158 -1.48 3.41 4.63
CA GLU A 158 -1.56 4.87 4.78
C GLU A 158 -2.57 5.28 5.87
N ASP A 159 -2.46 6.50 6.37
CA ASP A 159 -3.40 7.08 7.32
C ASP A 159 -4.66 7.66 6.64
N GLY A 160 -5.76 7.72 7.43
CA GLY A 160 -7.06 8.16 6.93
C GLY A 160 -7.09 9.63 6.47
N ASP A 161 -6.31 10.52 7.11
CA ASP A 161 -6.29 11.94 6.74
C ASP A 161 -5.70 12.14 5.34
N ARG A 162 -4.59 11.45 5.03
CA ARG A 162 -4.00 11.53 3.68
C ARG A 162 -4.93 10.88 2.64
N CYS A 163 -5.53 9.74 2.96
CA CYS A 163 -6.48 9.11 2.05
C CYS A 163 -7.66 10.05 1.72
N GLU A 164 -8.26 10.66 2.73
CA GLU A 164 -9.36 11.62 2.58
C GLU A 164 -8.93 12.87 1.79
N ALA A 165 -7.76 13.41 2.08
CA ALA A 165 -7.22 14.56 1.36
C ALA A 165 -7.02 14.26 -0.14
N LEU A 166 -6.50 13.09 -0.50
CA LEU A 166 -6.34 12.67 -1.90
C LEU A 166 -7.70 12.47 -2.60
N VAL A 167 -8.70 11.92 -1.90
CA VAL A 167 -10.07 11.80 -2.43
C VAL A 167 -10.66 13.21 -2.67
N ASN A 168 -10.47 14.14 -1.74
CA ASN A 168 -10.93 15.52 -1.88
C ASN A 168 -10.23 16.30 -3.00
N MET A 169 -9.00 15.89 -3.39
CA MET A 169 -8.33 16.38 -4.61
C MET A 169 -8.91 15.80 -5.91
N GLY A 170 -9.94 14.96 -5.84
CA GLY A 170 -10.53 14.29 -7.00
C GLY A 170 -9.70 13.11 -7.53
N LYS A 171 -8.70 12.63 -6.79
CA LYS A 171 -7.91 11.46 -7.17
C LYS A 171 -8.71 10.18 -6.93
N LYS A 172 -8.58 9.20 -7.83
CA LYS A 172 -9.07 7.85 -7.55
C LYS A 172 -8.07 7.16 -6.63
N VAL A 173 -8.46 6.93 -5.38
CA VAL A 173 -7.58 6.36 -4.34
C VAL A 173 -7.82 4.86 -4.21
N ILE A 174 -6.73 4.10 -4.29
CA ILE A 174 -6.65 2.66 -4.03
C ILE A 174 -5.78 2.48 -2.79
N THR A 175 -6.23 1.68 -1.83
CA THR A 175 -5.40 1.36 -0.65
C THR A 175 -5.23 -0.14 -0.45
N ILE A 176 -4.16 -0.50 0.26
CA ILE A 176 -3.92 -1.84 0.80
C ILE A 176 -3.93 -1.68 2.32
N ASP A 177 -4.93 -2.22 2.98
CA ASP A 177 -5.12 -2.13 4.42
C ASP A 177 -5.80 -3.39 4.95
N LEU A 178 -5.15 -4.09 5.87
CA LEU A 178 -5.66 -5.33 6.48
C LEU A 178 -6.90 -5.11 7.37
N ASN A 179 -7.15 -3.87 7.82
CA ASN A 179 -8.31 -3.55 8.64
C ASN A 179 -9.45 -2.97 7.78
N PRO A 180 -10.51 -3.77 7.47
CA PRO A 180 -11.63 -3.29 6.66
C PRO A 180 -12.45 -2.18 7.34
N LEU A 181 -12.27 -1.96 8.63
CA LEU A 181 -12.96 -0.93 9.42
C LEU A 181 -12.13 0.34 9.62
N SER A 182 -10.91 0.42 9.06
CA SER A 182 -10.10 1.63 9.16
C SER A 182 -10.73 2.80 8.41
N ARG A 183 -10.42 4.03 8.82
CA ARG A 183 -10.83 5.23 8.07
C ARG A 183 -10.32 5.18 6.64
N THR A 184 -9.07 4.75 6.44
CA THR A 184 -8.46 4.61 5.12
C THR A 184 -9.26 3.66 4.24
N ALA A 185 -9.57 2.45 4.75
CA ALA A 185 -10.33 1.44 4.03
C ALA A 185 -11.73 1.92 3.63
N GLN A 186 -12.40 2.66 4.52
CA GLN A 186 -13.76 3.16 4.27
C GLN A 186 -13.81 4.39 3.36
N THR A 187 -12.71 5.16 3.29
CA THR A 187 -12.63 6.39 2.50
C THR A 187 -12.14 6.13 1.06
N ALA A 188 -11.27 5.15 0.86
CA ALA A 188 -10.72 4.82 -0.45
C ALA A 188 -11.80 4.33 -1.42
N HIS A 189 -11.58 4.56 -2.72
CA HIS A 189 -12.46 4.05 -3.78
C HIS A 189 -12.36 2.55 -3.96
N ILE A 190 -11.14 2.00 -3.75
CA ILE A 190 -10.87 0.56 -3.79
C ILE A 190 -9.96 0.23 -2.62
N THR A 191 -10.38 -0.71 -1.78
CA THR A 191 -9.57 -1.22 -0.67
C THR A 191 -9.26 -2.69 -0.88
N ILE A 192 -7.98 -3.01 -0.96
CA ILE A 192 -7.48 -4.37 -0.99
C ILE A 192 -7.22 -4.78 0.48
N VAL A 193 -8.09 -5.62 1.04
CA VAL A 193 -7.91 -6.13 2.41
C VAL A 193 -7.04 -7.39 2.35
N ASP A 194 -5.73 -7.15 2.26
CA ASP A 194 -4.73 -8.23 2.16
C ASP A 194 -3.36 -7.74 2.65
N GLU A 195 -2.45 -8.68 2.85
CA GLU A 195 -1.06 -8.38 3.17
C GLU A 195 -0.32 -7.88 1.91
N LEU A 196 0.51 -6.85 2.12
CA LEU A 196 1.17 -6.10 1.05
C LEU A 196 1.98 -6.99 0.09
N THR A 197 2.80 -7.91 0.65
CA THR A 197 3.71 -8.74 -0.15
C THR A 197 3.00 -9.89 -0.87
N ARG A 198 1.75 -10.20 -0.49
CA ARG A 198 0.87 -11.12 -1.21
C ARG A 198 0.13 -10.45 -2.35
N CYS A 199 -0.46 -9.27 -2.10
CA CYS A 199 -1.34 -8.65 -3.09
C CYS A 199 -0.58 -7.92 -4.21
N LEU A 200 0.60 -7.31 -3.96
CA LEU A 200 1.33 -6.59 -5.02
C LEU A 200 1.76 -7.46 -6.21
N PRO A 201 2.27 -8.70 -6.02
CA PRO A 201 2.53 -9.61 -7.14
C PRO A 201 1.27 -9.93 -7.94
N LEU A 202 0.15 -10.23 -7.29
CA LEU A 202 -1.13 -10.51 -7.96
C LEU A 202 -1.63 -9.31 -8.75
N LEU A 203 -1.53 -8.10 -8.17
CA LEU A 203 -1.88 -6.85 -8.85
C LEU A 203 -1.06 -6.66 -10.13
N SER A 204 0.25 -6.92 -10.06
CA SER A 204 1.15 -6.84 -11.22
C SER A 204 0.80 -7.87 -12.30
N GLU A 205 0.40 -9.07 -11.91
CA GLU A 205 -0.03 -10.14 -12.83
C GLU A 205 -1.34 -9.78 -13.52
N PHE A 206 -2.34 -9.30 -12.79
CA PHE A 206 -3.62 -8.91 -13.40
C PHE A 206 -3.51 -7.72 -14.34
N ILE A 207 -2.61 -6.77 -14.08
CA ILE A 207 -2.33 -5.68 -15.03
C ILE A 207 -1.75 -6.25 -16.34
N LYS A 208 -0.76 -7.15 -16.25
CA LYS A 208 -0.16 -7.79 -17.44
C LYS A 208 -1.16 -8.61 -18.25
N ASP A 209 -2.01 -9.35 -17.56
CA ASP A 209 -2.98 -10.25 -18.18
C ASP A 209 -4.22 -9.53 -18.72
N GLY A 210 -4.39 -8.24 -18.43
CA GLY A 210 -5.61 -7.47 -18.74
C GLY A 210 -6.86 -8.00 -18.04
N LYS A 211 -6.69 -8.74 -16.94
CA LYS A 211 -7.78 -9.35 -16.16
C LYS A 211 -8.30 -8.38 -15.10
N GLY A 212 -9.10 -7.43 -15.51
CA GLY A 212 -9.67 -6.44 -14.63
C GLY A 212 -11.15 -6.65 -14.28
N LEU A 213 -11.66 -5.80 -13.40
CA LEU A 213 -13.07 -5.66 -13.03
C LEU A 213 -13.43 -4.19 -13.09
N SER A 214 -14.46 -3.83 -13.88
CA SER A 214 -14.87 -2.43 -14.07
C SER A 214 -15.90 -1.96 -13.05
N ASP A 215 -16.78 -2.86 -12.60
CA ASP A 215 -17.83 -2.55 -11.62
C ASP A 215 -17.40 -3.08 -10.24
N PHE A 216 -17.16 -2.15 -9.30
CA PHE A 216 -16.67 -2.48 -7.98
C PHE A 216 -17.29 -1.58 -6.91
N ASP A 217 -17.90 -2.20 -5.92
CA ASP A 217 -18.43 -1.56 -4.73
C ASP A 217 -17.51 -1.83 -3.52
N ASN A 218 -16.78 -0.79 -3.09
CA ASN A 218 -15.84 -0.90 -1.97
C ASN A 218 -16.55 -1.27 -0.67
N LYS A 219 -17.71 -0.66 -0.37
CA LYS A 219 -18.46 -0.93 0.87
C LYS A 219 -18.95 -2.38 0.92
N LYS A 220 -19.47 -2.86 -0.20
CA LYS A 220 -19.88 -4.26 -0.32
C LYS A 220 -18.69 -5.19 -0.12
N CYS A 221 -17.56 -4.91 -0.77
CA CYS A 221 -16.33 -5.71 -0.63
C CYS A 221 -15.84 -5.78 0.82
N LEU A 222 -15.79 -4.64 1.54
CA LEU A 222 -15.43 -4.60 2.95
C LEU A 222 -16.39 -5.41 3.83
N SER A 223 -17.69 -5.34 3.57
CA SER A 223 -18.70 -6.17 4.25
C SER A 223 -18.48 -7.66 3.99
N ASP A 224 -18.17 -8.04 2.76
CA ASP A 224 -17.91 -9.44 2.39
C ASP A 224 -16.62 -9.98 3.02
N VAL A 225 -15.59 -9.13 3.24
CA VAL A 225 -14.41 -9.50 4.06
C VAL A 225 -14.80 -9.81 5.50
N LEU A 226 -15.65 -8.99 6.12
CA LEU A 226 -16.09 -9.24 7.51
C LEU A 226 -16.90 -10.52 7.63
N LYS A 227 -17.76 -10.84 6.66
CA LYS A 227 -18.49 -12.11 6.59
C LYS A 227 -17.51 -13.28 6.45
N TYR A 228 -16.53 -13.18 5.56
CA TYR A 228 -15.50 -14.20 5.37
C TYR A 228 -14.75 -14.50 6.69
N ILE A 229 -14.37 -13.46 7.45
CA ILE A 229 -13.74 -13.64 8.77
C ILE A 229 -14.67 -14.36 9.74
N ALA A 230 -15.95 -13.96 9.80
CA ALA A 230 -16.93 -14.59 10.69
C ALA A 230 -17.18 -16.07 10.35
N GLU A 231 -17.28 -16.40 9.07
CA GLU A 231 -17.47 -17.77 8.59
C GLU A 231 -16.25 -18.66 8.91
N ARG A 232 -15.04 -18.13 8.80
CA ARG A 232 -13.81 -18.86 9.16
C ARG A 232 -13.74 -19.26 10.64
N ILE A 233 -14.31 -18.47 11.53
CA ILE A 233 -14.31 -18.78 12.97
C ILE A 233 -15.35 -19.85 13.28
N SER A 234 -16.39 -19.98 12.45
CA SER A 234 -17.49 -20.92 12.62
C SER A 234 -17.25 -22.27 11.96
N SER A 235 -16.21 -22.40 11.16
CA SER A 235 -15.78 -23.64 10.47
C SER A 235 -14.63 -24.32 11.21
#